data_72ea1d0b9d7923deb0419d3f70b3c73a
#
_entry.id   72ea1d0b9d7923deb0419d3f70b3c73a
#
_cell.length_a   1.000
_cell.length_b   1.000
_cell.length_c   1.000
_cell.angle_alpha   90.00
_cell.angle_beta   90.00
_cell.angle_gamma   90.00
#
_symmetry.space_group_name_H-M   'P 1'
#
loop_
_entity.id
_entity.type
_entity.pdbx_description
1 polymer ?
#
loop_
_entity_poly.entity_id
_entity_poly.type
_entity_poly.pdbx_seq_one_letter_code
_entity_poly.pdbx_strand_id
1 'polypeptide(L)'
;MGNSIAGRVAVITGAAHGIGREICLELARRGATVWACDILGPELQETAAVVDAVVSGAHCKTRRVDVTRPGDVNSFINEVQQAEGRIDILVNNAGGVVGQTLQPLEGVSDDDWRVIFAINLDGAFHFTRAVTPMLKQQGRGSIVNISSGAGRSFSLTGIQAYASSKAGLIGFTRQTARELGEFGIRVNCVAPGFVRSNPDTERQWDAMGEEAQKRLIEGIALRRLGKPEDIAKAVAFFASDDALWITGQTISVDGGQWMLG
;
A
#
# COMPACT_ATOMS: atom_id res chain seq x y z
N MET A 1 -24.00 12.91 -0.81
CA MET A 1 -23.51 11.55 -1.10
C MET A 1 -22.99 10.99 0.22
N GLY A 2 -23.55 9.87 0.70
CA GLY A 2 -23.14 9.27 1.96
C GLY A 2 -21.68 8.81 1.92
N ASN A 3 -20.97 8.92 3.03
CA ASN A 3 -19.61 8.44 3.16
C ASN A 3 -19.60 6.90 3.16
N SER A 4 -19.39 6.28 2.01
CA SER A 4 -19.51 4.83 1.79
C SER A 4 -18.44 3.98 2.52
N ILE A 5 -17.50 4.62 3.23
CA ILE A 5 -16.46 3.98 4.06
C ILE A 5 -16.84 3.98 5.54
N ALA A 6 -17.78 4.81 5.96
CA ALA A 6 -18.19 4.90 7.36
C ALA A 6 -18.68 3.56 7.91
N GLY A 7 -18.19 3.19 9.11
CA GLY A 7 -18.50 1.94 9.79
C GLY A 7 -17.83 0.69 9.19
N ARG A 8 -16.91 0.84 8.23
CA ARG A 8 -16.10 -0.27 7.69
C ARG A 8 -14.85 -0.49 8.53
N VAL A 9 -14.39 -1.72 8.56
CA VAL A 9 -13.12 -2.12 9.19
C VAL A 9 -12.04 -2.23 8.14
N ALA A 10 -10.97 -1.43 8.31
CA ALA A 10 -9.85 -1.37 7.38
C ALA A 10 -8.56 -1.85 8.04
N VAL A 11 -7.87 -2.76 7.38
CA VAL A 11 -6.53 -3.25 7.74
C VAL A 11 -5.50 -2.63 6.81
N ILE A 12 -4.48 -1.96 7.36
CA ILE A 12 -3.43 -1.29 6.61
C ILE A 12 -2.06 -1.80 7.04
N THR A 13 -1.24 -2.27 6.10
CA THR A 13 0.14 -2.72 6.33
C THR A 13 1.15 -1.63 5.98
N GLY A 14 2.33 -1.63 6.64
CA GLY A 14 3.35 -0.60 6.41
C GLY A 14 2.89 0.79 6.85
N ALA A 15 2.23 0.86 8.02
CA ALA A 15 1.50 2.03 8.47
C ALA A 15 2.28 2.95 9.41
N ALA A 16 3.57 2.67 9.67
CA ALA A 16 4.37 3.43 10.62
C ALA A 16 4.58 4.89 10.19
N HIS A 17 4.66 5.16 8.90
CA HIS A 17 4.92 6.50 8.36
C HIS A 17 4.43 6.64 6.91
N GLY A 18 4.61 7.84 6.35
CA GLY A 18 4.45 8.13 4.93
C GLY A 18 3.08 7.80 4.38
N ILE A 19 3.07 7.08 3.25
CA ILE A 19 1.84 6.71 2.53
C ILE A 19 0.91 5.90 3.44
N GLY A 20 1.44 4.92 4.17
CA GLY A 20 0.64 4.07 5.05
C GLY A 20 -0.04 4.85 6.18
N ARG A 21 0.69 5.77 6.83
CA ARG A 21 0.14 6.68 7.85
C ARG A 21 -0.99 7.54 7.28
N GLU A 22 -0.78 8.12 6.10
CA GLU A 22 -1.79 8.98 5.48
C GLU A 22 -3.02 8.19 5.01
N ILE A 23 -2.87 6.94 4.58
CA ILE A 23 -3.99 6.04 4.30
C ILE A 23 -4.82 5.80 5.59
N CYS A 24 -4.16 5.56 6.74
CA CYS A 24 -4.86 5.43 8.02
C CYS A 24 -5.68 6.69 8.35
N LEU A 25 -5.07 7.88 8.20
CA LEU A 25 -5.75 9.16 8.42
C LEU A 25 -6.94 9.37 7.48
N GLU A 26 -6.75 9.13 6.19
CA GLU A 26 -7.80 9.35 5.18
C GLU A 26 -8.98 8.40 5.39
N LEU A 27 -8.73 7.11 5.68
CA LEU A 27 -9.81 6.15 5.95
C LEU A 27 -10.53 6.44 7.26
N ALA A 28 -9.80 6.85 8.31
CA ALA A 28 -10.38 7.27 9.58
C ALA A 28 -11.26 8.53 9.41
N ARG A 29 -10.79 9.56 8.67
CA ARG A 29 -11.60 10.76 8.33
C ARG A 29 -12.91 10.41 7.62
N ARG A 30 -12.92 9.30 6.89
CA ARG A 30 -14.12 8.76 6.23
C ARG A 30 -14.94 7.83 7.12
N GLY A 31 -14.59 7.71 8.39
CA GLY A 31 -15.36 6.96 9.39
C GLY A 31 -15.08 5.46 9.43
N ALA A 32 -13.96 4.99 8.90
CA ALA A 32 -13.53 3.60 9.07
C ALA A 32 -12.93 3.38 10.46
N THR A 33 -13.13 2.17 11.01
CA THR A 33 -12.30 1.65 12.09
C THR A 33 -10.99 1.15 11.48
N VAL A 34 -9.85 1.72 11.93
CA VAL A 34 -8.54 1.45 11.35
C VAL A 34 -7.75 0.48 12.22
N TRP A 35 -7.24 -0.59 11.60
CA TRP A 35 -6.25 -1.50 12.16
C TRP A 35 -4.96 -1.40 11.37
N ALA A 36 -3.94 -0.82 11.98
CA ALA A 36 -2.66 -0.52 11.38
C ALA A 36 -1.57 -1.48 11.84
N CYS A 37 -0.72 -1.96 10.94
CA CYS A 37 0.41 -2.78 11.32
C CYS A 37 1.70 -2.39 10.58
N ASP A 38 2.82 -2.60 11.28
CA ASP A 38 4.18 -2.37 10.80
C ASP A 38 5.18 -3.15 11.65
N ILE A 39 6.43 -3.28 11.19
CA ILE A 39 7.53 -3.79 12.04
C ILE A 39 8.10 -2.71 12.97
N LEU A 40 7.88 -1.42 12.66
CA LEU A 40 8.37 -0.26 13.39
C LEU A 40 7.35 0.15 14.47
N GLY A 41 7.45 -0.49 15.64
CA GLY A 41 6.48 -0.31 16.72
C GLY A 41 6.32 1.11 17.23
N PRO A 42 7.41 1.84 17.58
CA PRO A 42 7.32 3.22 18.05
C PRO A 42 6.64 4.16 17.07
N GLU A 43 7.06 4.15 15.81
CA GLU A 43 6.51 5.00 14.73
C GLU A 43 5.05 4.64 14.41
N LEU A 44 4.68 3.37 14.60
CA LEU A 44 3.31 2.92 14.45
C LEU A 44 2.40 3.50 15.56
N GLN A 45 2.90 3.64 16.78
CA GLN A 45 2.17 4.31 17.87
C GLN A 45 2.00 5.81 17.59
N GLU A 46 2.99 6.46 16.97
CA GLU A 46 2.82 7.84 16.50
C GLU A 46 1.69 7.95 15.48
N THR A 47 1.57 6.98 14.56
CA THR A 47 0.45 6.95 13.60
C THR A 47 -0.89 6.91 14.31
N ALA A 48 -1.06 6.05 15.33
CA ALA A 48 -2.29 6.01 16.12
C ALA A 48 -2.56 7.34 16.81
N ALA A 49 -1.56 7.91 17.47
CA ALA A 49 -1.69 9.19 18.16
C ALA A 49 -2.11 10.33 17.21
N VAL A 50 -1.55 10.36 15.98
CA VAL A 50 -1.91 11.36 14.97
C VAL A 50 -3.36 11.15 14.49
N VAL A 51 -3.78 9.91 14.24
CA VAL A 51 -5.17 9.61 13.84
C VAL A 51 -6.15 10.03 14.93
N ASP A 52 -5.90 9.66 16.18
CA ASP A 52 -6.77 9.96 17.32
C ASP A 52 -6.86 11.46 17.61
N ALA A 53 -5.77 12.21 17.39
CA ALA A 53 -5.73 13.66 17.56
C ALA A 53 -6.47 14.44 16.46
N VAL A 54 -6.43 13.93 15.21
CA VAL A 54 -6.95 14.63 14.03
C VAL A 54 -8.40 14.26 13.75
N VAL A 55 -8.82 13.04 14.09
CA VAL A 55 -10.16 12.52 13.77
C VAL A 55 -10.94 12.25 15.07
N SER A 56 -11.83 13.15 15.43
CA SER A 56 -12.65 13.01 16.63
C SER A 56 -13.46 11.72 16.63
N GLY A 57 -13.30 10.93 17.70
CA GLY A 57 -13.98 9.65 17.85
C GLY A 57 -13.41 8.50 17.01
N ALA A 58 -12.30 8.71 16.29
CA ALA A 58 -11.59 7.62 15.65
C ALA A 58 -10.71 6.89 16.67
N HIS A 59 -10.53 5.59 16.43
CA HIS A 59 -9.56 4.76 17.14
C HIS A 59 -8.73 3.98 16.15
N CYS A 60 -7.46 4.33 16.04
CA CYS A 60 -6.49 3.59 15.26
C CYS A 60 -5.86 2.51 16.15
N LYS A 61 -6.26 1.27 15.97
CA LYS A 61 -5.68 0.13 16.67
C LYS A 61 -4.41 -0.30 15.96
N THR A 62 -3.36 -0.62 16.71
CA THR A 62 -2.05 -0.91 16.15
C THR A 62 -1.49 -2.22 16.66
N ARG A 63 -0.75 -2.93 15.81
CA ARG A 63 0.02 -4.11 16.19
C ARG A 63 1.32 -4.19 15.40
N ARG A 64 2.42 -4.53 16.08
CA ARG A 64 3.67 -4.86 15.40
C ARG A 64 3.52 -6.20 14.68
N VAL A 65 3.74 -6.23 13.35
CA VAL A 65 3.62 -7.42 12.49
C VAL A 65 4.72 -7.39 11.45
N ASP A 66 5.40 -8.52 11.29
CA ASP A 66 6.27 -8.77 10.16
C ASP A 66 5.48 -9.43 9.02
N VAL A 67 5.27 -8.71 7.92
CA VAL A 67 4.48 -9.19 6.77
C VAL A 67 5.09 -10.43 6.10
N THR A 68 6.40 -10.66 6.29
CA THR A 68 7.11 -11.83 5.74
C THR A 68 6.82 -13.11 6.53
N ARG A 69 6.21 -13.00 7.72
CA ARG A 69 5.91 -14.12 8.61
C ARG A 69 4.42 -14.45 8.60
N PRO A 70 4.01 -15.54 7.92
CA PRO A 70 2.59 -15.92 7.84
C PRO A 70 1.92 -16.13 9.22
N GLY A 71 2.68 -16.58 10.23
CA GLY A 71 2.18 -16.74 11.59
C GLY A 71 1.78 -15.42 12.24
N ASP A 72 2.60 -14.36 12.09
CA ASP A 72 2.32 -13.04 12.62
C ASP A 72 1.09 -12.44 11.93
N VAL A 73 1.00 -12.59 10.59
CA VAL A 73 -0.12 -12.13 9.77
C VAL A 73 -1.43 -12.80 10.21
N ASN A 74 -1.44 -14.14 10.30
CA ASN A 74 -2.64 -14.89 10.72
C ASN A 74 -3.08 -14.51 12.14
N SER A 75 -2.14 -14.37 13.07
CA SER A 75 -2.43 -13.95 14.44
C SER A 75 -3.05 -12.55 14.49
N PHE A 76 -2.55 -11.61 13.69
CA PHE A 76 -3.11 -10.26 13.60
C PHE A 76 -4.51 -10.25 12.99
N ILE A 77 -4.73 -10.94 11.88
CA ILE A 77 -6.05 -11.00 11.24
C ILE A 77 -7.08 -11.67 12.15
N ASN A 78 -6.70 -12.72 12.89
CA ASN A 78 -7.57 -13.34 13.88
C ASN A 78 -7.96 -12.38 15.03
N GLU A 79 -7.01 -11.53 15.48
CA GLU A 79 -7.29 -10.50 16.48
C GLU A 79 -8.31 -9.48 15.96
N VAL A 80 -8.14 -8.99 14.72
CA VAL A 80 -9.10 -8.08 14.08
C VAL A 80 -10.47 -8.75 13.99
N GLN A 81 -10.53 -10.01 13.56
CA GLN A 81 -11.77 -10.77 13.45
C GLN A 81 -12.48 -10.92 14.80
N GLN A 82 -11.74 -11.23 15.88
CA GLN A 82 -12.30 -11.38 17.21
C GLN A 82 -12.84 -10.05 17.77
N ALA A 83 -12.16 -8.95 17.47
CA ALA A 83 -12.52 -7.63 17.97
C ALA A 83 -13.70 -6.99 17.22
N GLU A 84 -13.76 -7.15 15.90
CA GLU A 84 -14.68 -6.41 15.03
C GLU A 84 -15.74 -7.31 14.36
N GLY A 85 -15.52 -8.62 14.32
CA GLY A 85 -16.40 -9.58 13.63
C GLY A 85 -16.38 -9.46 12.10
N ARG A 86 -15.60 -8.51 11.54
CA ARG A 86 -15.55 -8.24 10.10
C ARG A 86 -14.23 -7.59 9.70
N ILE A 87 -13.89 -7.72 8.42
CA ILE A 87 -12.90 -6.89 7.71
C ILE A 87 -13.54 -6.50 6.38
N ASP A 88 -13.51 -5.23 5.99
CA ASP A 88 -14.10 -4.74 4.75
C ASP A 88 -13.05 -4.29 3.74
N ILE A 89 -11.94 -3.78 4.24
CA ILE A 89 -10.89 -3.17 3.45
C ILE A 89 -9.54 -3.73 3.89
N LEU A 90 -8.75 -4.21 2.93
CA LEU A 90 -7.34 -4.52 3.12
C LEU A 90 -6.51 -3.60 2.23
N VAL A 91 -5.51 -2.92 2.82
CA VAL A 91 -4.52 -2.15 2.06
C VAL A 91 -3.14 -2.78 2.25
N ASN A 92 -2.64 -3.45 1.23
CA ASN A 92 -1.29 -3.98 1.16
C ASN A 92 -0.33 -2.86 0.74
N ASN A 93 0.15 -2.09 1.73
CA ASN A 93 1.06 -0.96 1.51
C ASN A 93 2.50 -1.27 1.95
N ALA A 94 2.71 -2.22 2.87
CA ALA A 94 4.06 -2.62 3.28
C ALA A 94 4.94 -2.95 2.08
N GLY A 95 6.13 -2.37 2.05
CA GLY A 95 7.08 -2.55 0.96
C GLY A 95 8.16 -1.50 0.94
N GLY A 96 9.15 -1.70 0.09
CA GLY A 96 10.27 -0.80 -0.07
C GLY A 96 11.47 -1.48 -0.68
N VAL A 97 12.60 -0.76 -0.69
CA VAL A 97 13.87 -1.23 -1.26
C VAL A 97 14.81 -1.85 -0.22
N VAL A 98 14.43 -1.83 1.06
CA VAL A 98 15.14 -2.48 2.18
C VAL A 98 16.62 -2.06 2.25
N GLY A 99 16.89 -0.77 2.08
CA GLY A 99 18.26 -0.22 2.12
C GLY A 99 19.10 -0.53 0.88
N GLN A 100 18.59 -1.27 -0.10
CA GLN A 100 19.34 -1.55 -1.34
C GLN A 100 19.48 -0.30 -2.20
N THR A 101 20.58 -0.27 -2.94
CA THR A 101 20.93 0.80 -3.88
C THR A 101 21.18 0.22 -5.27
N LEU A 102 21.28 1.09 -6.27
CA LEU A 102 21.63 0.71 -7.63
C LEU A 102 22.94 -0.07 -7.64
N GLN A 103 22.91 -1.25 -8.28
CA GLN A 103 24.09 -2.06 -8.58
C GLN A 103 23.89 -2.78 -9.93
N PRO A 104 24.99 -3.18 -10.61
CA PRO A 104 24.91 -4.02 -11.80
C PRO A 104 24.20 -5.33 -11.52
N LEU A 105 23.51 -5.88 -12.52
CA LEU A 105 22.68 -7.09 -12.36
C LEU A 105 23.49 -8.27 -11.80
N GLU A 106 24.71 -8.45 -12.27
CA GLU A 106 25.63 -9.52 -11.83
C GLU A 106 26.11 -9.36 -10.38
N GLY A 107 25.91 -8.18 -9.78
CA GLY A 107 26.22 -7.91 -8.37
C GLY A 107 25.05 -8.16 -7.42
N VAL A 108 23.84 -8.40 -7.93
CA VAL A 108 22.65 -8.64 -7.10
C VAL A 108 22.73 -10.05 -6.50
N SER A 109 22.81 -10.14 -5.18
CA SER A 109 22.79 -11.45 -4.51
C SER A 109 21.38 -12.06 -4.49
N ASP A 110 21.34 -13.38 -4.38
CA ASP A 110 20.07 -14.11 -4.19
C ASP A 110 19.31 -13.63 -2.94
N ASP A 111 20.00 -13.29 -1.88
CA ASP A 111 19.38 -12.84 -0.63
C ASP A 111 18.83 -11.43 -0.76
N ASP A 112 19.52 -10.51 -1.44
CA ASP A 112 19.00 -9.19 -1.78
C ASP A 112 17.73 -9.29 -2.63
N TRP A 113 17.72 -10.20 -3.59
CA TRP A 113 16.56 -10.48 -4.42
C TRP A 113 15.39 -10.98 -3.57
N ARG A 114 15.61 -12.03 -2.78
CA ARG A 114 14.58 -12.70 -1.98
C ARG A 114 13.94 -11.78 -0.94
N VAL A 115 14.74 -10.98 -0.22
CA VAL A 115 14.21 -10.08 0.82
C VAL A 115 13.25 -9.05 0.23
N ILE A 116 13.55 -8.52 -0.95
CA ILE A 116 12.67 -7.56 -1.64
C ILE A 116 11.35 -8.23 -2.03
N PHE A 117 11.39 -9.44 -2.60
CA PHE A 117 10.17 -10.19 -2.95
C PHE A 117 9.35 -10.56 -1.73
N ALA A 118 9.99 -11.02 -0.66
CA ALA A 118 9.33 -11.40 0.59
C ALA A 118 8.49 -10.26 1.16
N ILE A 119 9.01 -9.03 1.15
CA ILE A 119 8.29 -7.87 1.69
C ILE A 119 7.25 -7.34 0.71
N ASN A 120 7.64 -7.13 -0.57
CA ASN A 120 6.80 -6.40 -1.52
C ASN A 120 5.70 -7.26 -2.17
N LEU A 121 5.88 -8.58 -2.29
CA LEU A 121 4.95 -9.48 -2.95
C LEU A 121 4.40 -10.54 -2.00
N ASP A 122 5.26 -11.30 -1.31
CA ASP A 122 4.80 -12.39 -0.45
C ASP A 122 4.02 -11.84 0.75
N GLY A 123 4.41 -10.69 1.32
CA GLY A 123 3.65 -10.02 2.38
C GLY A 123 2.21 -9.69 1.95
N ALA A 124 2.01 -9.15 0.75
CA ALA A 124 0.69 -8.87 0.20
C ALA A 124 -0.11 -10.17 -0.05
N PHE A 125 0.53 -11.22 -0.51
CA PHE A 125 -0.07 -12.55 -0.64
C PHE A 125 -0.50 -13.10 0.71
N HIS A 126 0.33 -13.01 1.75
CA HIS A 126 0.01 -13.51 3.09
C HIS A 126 -1.23 -12.83 3.67
N PHE A 127 -1.30 -11.50 3.62
CA PHE A 127 -2.45 -10.75 4.09
C PHE A 127 -3.71 -11.03 3.27
N THR A 128 -3.61 -11.02 1.94
CA THR A 128 -4.74 -11.32 1.06
C THR A 128 -5.30 -12.70 1.34
N ARG A 129 -4.43 -13.73 1.46
CA ARG A 129 -4.84 -15.09 1.81
C ARG A 129 -5.53 -15.14 3.17
N ALA A 130 -5.01 -14.45 4.18
CA ALA A 130 -5.53 -14.48 5.54
C ALA A 130 -6.93 -13.85 5.65
N VAL A 131 -7.22 -12.76 4.91
CA VAL A 131 -8.53 -12.09 4.95
C VAL A 131 -9.57 -12.76 4.04
N THR A 132 -9.15 -13.48 3.01
CA THR A 132 -10.04 -14.03 1.97
C THR A 132 -11.19 -14.87 2.52
N PRO A 133 -11.01 -15.80 3.47
CA PRO A 133 -12.13 -16.59 4.00
C PRO A 133 -13.25 -15.74 4.58
N MET A 134 -12.90 -14.70 5.34
CA MET A 134 -13.86 -13.77 5.94
C MET A 134 -14.56 -12.93 4.87
N LEU A 135 -13.82 -12.38 3.92
CA LEU A 135 -14.40 -11.59 2.83
C LEU A 135 -15.37 -12.43 1.99
N LYS A 136 -15.04 -13.70 1.70
CA LYS A 136 -15.93 -14.64 1.01
C LYS A 136 -17.21 -14.89 1.80
N GLN A 137 -17.10 -15.10 3.11
CA GLN A 137 -18.28 -15.28 3.98
C GLN A 137 -19.17 -14.03 4.03
N GLN A 138 -18.58 -12.84 3.99
CA GLN A 138 -19.30 -11.56 3.95
C GLN A 138 -19.96 -11.27 2.61
N GLY A 139 -19.51 -11.90 1.51
CA GLY A 139 -19.96 -11.64 0.15
C GLY A 139 -19.58 -10.25 -0.37
N ARG A 140 -18.58 -9.60 0.23
CA ARG A 140 -18.11 -8.25 -0.13
C ARG A 140 -16.74 -7.95 0.46
N GLY A 141 -15.98 -7.09 -0.21
CA GLY A 141 -14.71 -6.59 0.28
C GLY A 141 -13.96 -5.76 -0.75
N SER A 142 -12.97 -5.01 -0.29
CA SER A 142 -12.05 -4.26 -1.16
C SER A 142 -10.61 -4.50 -0.72
N ILE A 143 -9.79 -4.97 -1.64
CA ILE A 143 -8.34 -5.12 -1.46
C ILE A 143 -7.66 -4.09 -2.36
N VAL A 144 -6.77 -3.27 -1.79
CA VAL A 144 -6.00 -2.28 -2.53
C VAL A 144 -4.51 -2.57 -2.33
N ASN A 145 -3.82 -2.88 -3.41
CA ASN A 145 -2.39 -3.13 -3.41
C ASN A 145 -1.63 -1.86 -3.80
N ILE A 146 -0.54 -1.55 -3.08
CA ILE A 146 0.33 -0.42 -3.43
C ILE A 146 1.55 -0.94 -4.18
N SER A 147 1.51 -0.78 -5.51
CA SER A 147 2.63 -1.06 -6.39
C SER A 147 3.58 0.15 -6.48
N SER A 148 4.03 0.49 -7.65
CA SER A 148 4.89 1.63 -7.98
C SER A 148 4.86 1.88 -9.48
N GLY A 149 5.19 3.08 -9.92
CA GLY A 149 5.56 3.36 -11.31
C GLY A 149 6.67 2.43 -11.81
N ALA A 150 7.58 1.98 -10.92
CA ALA A 150 8.61 0.99 -11.21
C ALA A 150 8.02 -0.36 -11.67
N GLY A 151 6.86 -0.76 -11.15
CA GLY A 151 6.18 -1.99 -11.57
C GLY A 151 5.45 -1.87 -12.90
N ARG A 152 5.24 -0.66 -13.40
CA ARG A 152 4.60 -0.38 -14.69
C ARG A 152 5.60 -0.06 -15.80
N SER A 153 6.80 0.40 -15.43
CA SER A 153 7.86 0.81 -16.36
C SER A 153 9.19 0.27 -15.85
N PHE A 154 10.09 1.13 -15.39
CA PHE A 154 11.38 0.77 -14.80
C PHE A 154 11.59 1.54 -13.49
N SER A 155 12.48 1.04 -12.64
CA SER A 155 12.81 1.70 -11.38
C SER A 155 13.72 2.90 -11.61
N LEU A 156 13.32 4.08 -11.12
CA LEU A 156 14.18 5.26 -11.11
C LEU A 156 15.42 5.06 -10.21
N THR A 157 15.33 4.18 -9.23
CA THR A 157 16.45 3.82 -8.35
C THR A 157 17.30 2.67 -8.90
N GLY A 158 16.92 2.11 -10.07
CA GLY A 158 17.66 1.05 -10.75
C GLY A 158 17.65 -0.31 -10.04
N ILE A 159 16.79 -0.51 -9.04
CA ILE A 159 16.75 -1.76 -8.26
C ILE A 159 15.85 -2.78 -8.97
N GLN A 160 16.48 -3.83 -9.53
CA GLN A 160 15.83 -4.83 -10.37
C GLN A 160 14.77 -5.63 -9.60
N ALA A 161 15.11 -6.13 -8.40
CA ALA A 161 14.20 -6.88 -7.55
C ALA A 161 12.96 -6.07 -7.17
N TYR A 162 13.14 -4.76 -6.90
CA TYR A 162 12.02 -3.88 -6.56
C TYR A 162 11.05 -3.72 -7.74
N ALA A 163 11.56 -3.37 -8.93
CA ALA A 163 10.71 -3.24 -10.13
C ALA A 163 9.97 -4.55 -10.42
N SER A 164 10.68 -5.68 -10.36
CA SER A 164 10.13 -7.01 -10.61
C SER A 164 9.06 -7.40 -9.59
N SER A 165 9.28 -7.18 -8.29
CA SER A 165 8.29 -7.47 -7.25
C SER A 165 7.04 -6.61 -7.36
N LYS A 166 7.19 -5.31 -7.71
CA LYS A 166 6.07 -4.40 -7.92
C LYS A 166 5.29 -4.70 -9.22
N ALA A 167 5.95 -5.19 -10.26
CA ALA A 167 5.29 -5.73 -11.45
C ALA A 167 4.53 -7.04 -11.12
N GLY A 168 5.13 -7.92 -10.32
CA GLY A 168 4.50 -9.13 -9.80
C GLY A 168 3.22 -8.83 -9.02
N LEU A 169 3.21 -7.77 -8.21
CA LEU A 169 2.04 -7.34 -7.44
C LEU A 169 0.88 -6.87 -8.35
N ILE A 170 1.18 -6.26 -9.50
CA ILE A 170 0.17 -5.93 -10.53
C ILE A 170 -0.41 -7.20 -11.13
N GLY A 171 0.41 -8.20 -11.43
CA GLY A 171 -0.03 -9.53 -11.89
C GLY A 171 -0.91 -10.23 -10.85
N PHE A 172 -0.48 -10.21 -9.59
CA PHE A 172 -1.23 -10.75 -8.45
C PHE A 172 -2.59 -10.07 -8.29
N THR A 173 -2.66 -8.74 -8.44
CA THR A 173 -3.91 -7.97 -8.40
C THR A 173 -4.91 -8.47 -9.45
N ARG A 174 -4.48 -8.65 -10.69
CA ARG A 174 -5.36 -9.13 -11.78
C ARG A 174 -5.88 -10.54 -11.54
N GLN A 175 -5.00 -11.44 -11.13
CA GLN A 175 -5.36 -12.83 -10.89
C GLN A 175 -6.33 -12.97 -9.71
N THR A 176 -6.05 -12.29 -8.59
CA THR A 176 -6.94 -12.33 -7.41
C THR A 176 -8.26 -11.62 -7.65
N ALA A 177 -8.29 -10.53 -8.42
CA ALA A 177 -9.52 -9.87 -8.83
C ALA A 177 -10.43 -10.81 -9.63
N ARG A 178 -9.85 -11.58 -10.56
CA ARG A 178 -10.60 -12.56 -11.37
C ARG A 178 -11.16 -13.69 -10.51
N GLU A 179 -10.38 -14.19 -9.55
CA GLU A 179 -10.81 -15.28 -8.66
C GLU A 179 -11.86 -14.83 -7.66
N LEU A 180 -11.66 -13.66 -7.03
CA LEU A 180 -12.47 -13.23 -5.89
C LEU A 180 -13.74 -12.45 -6.31
N GLY A 181 -13.83 -12.07 -7.57
CA GLY A 181 -14.95 -11.27 -8.08
C GLY A 181 -16.32 -11.96 -7.96
N GLU A 182 -16.40 -13.29 -8.10
CA GLU A 182 -17.64 -14.06 -7.91
C GLU A 182 -18.19 -13.96 -6.48
N PHE A 183 -17.33 -13.60 -5.49
CA PHE A 183 -17.72 -13.38 -4.09
C PHE A 183 -17.98 -11.91 -3.76
N GLY A 184 -18.11 -11.03 -4.76
CA GLY A 184 -18.31 -9.59 -4.54
C GLY A 184 -17.09 -8.86 -3.98
N ILE A 185 -15.89 -9.46 -4.09
CA ILE A 185 -14.65 -8.88 -3.60
C ILE A 185 -13.91 -8.22 -4.76
N ARG A 186 -13.56 -6.94 -4.60
CA ARG A 186 -12.79 -6.18 -5.57
C ARG A 186 -11.32 -6.12 -5.16
N VAL A 187 -10.43 -6.26 -6.13
CA VAL A 187 -8.98 -6.14 -5.91
C VAL A 187 -8.41 -5.19 -6.94
N ASN A 188 -7.86 -4.06 -6.49
CA ASN A 188 -7.28 -3.05 -7.36
C ASN A 188 -5.87 -2.66 -6.88
N CYS A 189 -5.15 -1.92 -7.71
CA CYS A 189 -3.78 -1.52 -7.46
C CYS A 189 -3.60 -0.02 -7.71
N VAL A 190 -2.88 0.64 -6.81
CA VAL A 190 -2.38 1.99 -6.98
C VAL A 190 -0.88 1.92 -7.25
N ALA A 191 -0.40 2.60 -8.28
CA ALA A 191 1.01 2.71 -8.64
C ALA A 191 1.47 4.17 -8.46
N PRO A 192 2.04 4.52 -7.30
CA PRO A 192 2.57 5.86 -7.05
C PRO A 192 3.75 6.21 -7.96
N GLY A 193 3.86 7.49 -8.33
CA GLY A 193 5.10 8.09 -8.80
C GLY A 193 6.07 8.34 -7.64
N PHE A 194 7.02 9.27 -7.83
CA PHE A 194 7.95 9.62 -6.76
C PHE A 194 7.23 10.47 -5.69
N VAL A 195 7.19 9.94 -4.46
CA VAL A 195 6.57 10.57 -3.29
C VAL A 195 7.61 10.62 -2.16
N ARG A 196 7.93 11.81 -1.68
CA ARG A 196 8.74 11.98 -0.47
C ARG A 196 7.88 11.69 0.75
N SER A 197 8.05 10.52 1.33
CA SER A 197 7.09 10.00 2.31
C SER A 197 7.72 9.29 3.51
N ASN A 198 9.02 9.03 3.46
CA ASN A 198 9.75 8.33 4.53
C ASN A 198 11.26 8.65 4.43
N PRO A 199 12.06 8.29 5.46
CA PRO A 199 13.50 8.57 5.46
C PRO A 199 14.25 8.03 4.24
N ASP A 200 13.81 6.89 3.66
CA ASP A 200 14.45 6.31 2.47
C ASP A 200 14.23 7.17 1.23
N THR A 201 12.98 7.63 1.01
CA THR A 201 12.67 8.50 -0.12
C THR A 201 13.28 9.89 0.01
N GLU A 202 13.46 10.40 1.25
CA GLU A 202 14.20 11.62 1.51
C GLU A 202 15.69 11.44 1.13
N ARG A 203 16.34 10.36 1.60
CA ARG A 203 17.73 10.05 1.22
C ARG A 203 17.91 9.90 -0.30
N GLN A 204 16.96 9.23 -0.97
CA GLN A 204 16.98 9.09 -2.44
C GLN A 204 16.86 10.44 -3.13
N TRP A 205 15.98 11.30 -2.65
CA TRP A 205 15.83 12.65 -3.18
C TRP A 205 17.11 13.47 -3.03
N ASP A 206 17.69 13.50 -1.83
CA ASP A 206 18.91 14.25 -1.56
C ASP A 206 20.10 13.72 -2.39
N ALA A 207 20.18 12.41 -2.59
CA ALA A 207 21.24 11.77 -3.38
C ALA A 207 21.14 12.06 -4.90
N MET A 208 19.97 12.44 -5.41
CA MET A 208 19.79 12.76 -6.85
C MET A 208 20.54 14.03 -7.28
N GLY A 209 20.69 15.00 -6.38
CA GLY A 209 21.21 16.33 -6.70
C GLY A 209 20.23 17.20 -7.50
N GLU A 210 20.44 18.52 -7.46
CA GLU A 210 19.49 19.54 -7.95
C GLU A 210 19.08 19.37 -9.40
N GLU A 211 20.03 19.08 -10.28
CA GLU A 211 19.76 18.93 -11.73
C GLU A 211 18.88 17.71 -12.04
N ALA A 212 19.08 16.58 -11.35
CA ALA A 212 18.23 15.40 -11.53
C ALA A 212 16.85 15.58 -10.89
N GLN A 213 16.78 16.26 -9.75
CA GLN A 213 15.52 16.65 -9.11
C GLN A 213 14.69 17.54 -10.04
N LYS A 214 15.31 18.56 -10.65
CA LYS A 214 14.66 19.46 -11.61
C LYS A 214 14.14 18.69 -12.81
N ARG A 215 14.97 17.84 -13.44
CA ARG A 215 14.54 17.00 -14.58
C ARG A 215 13.40 16.08 -14.22
N LEU A 216 13.41 15.48 -13.00
CA LEU A 216 12.32 14.65 -12.54
C LEU A 216 11.01 15.43 -12.47
N ILE A 217 11.02 16.62 -11.85
CA ILE A 217 9.82 17.48 -11.73
C ILE A 217 9.35 17.93 -13.11
N GLU A 218 10.27 18.32 -14.01
CA GLU A 218 9.95 18.71 -15.38
C GLU A 218 9.36 17.55 -16.20
N GLY A 219 9.70 16.31 -15.90
CA GLY A 219 9.13 15.11 -16.50
C GLY A 219 7.72 14.77 -16.02
N ILE A 220 7.26 15.36 -14.91
CA ILE A 220 5.90 15.17 -14.39
C ILE A 220 4.97 16.19 -15.03
N ALA A 221 3.87 15.77 -15.65
CA ALA A 221 2.94 16.67 -16.32
C ALA A 221 2.38 17.76 -15.38
N LEU A 222 2.07 17.40 -14.12
CA LEU A 222 1.59 18.33 -13.09
C LEU A 222 2.70 19.17 -12.44
N ARG A 223 3.97 19.03 -12.87
CA ARG A 223 5.12 19.85 -12.45
C ARG A 223 5.35 19.89 -10.92
N ARG A 224 4.97 18.84 -10.21
CA ARG A 224 5.23 18.67 -8.80
C ARG A 224 5.42 17.20 -8.43
N LEU A 225 6.10 16.94 -7.32
CA LEU A 225 6.12 15.61 -6.72
C LEU A 225 4.75 15.26 -6.12
N GLY A 226 4.46 13.97 -6.02
CA GLY A 226 3.33 13.46 -5.28
C GLY A 226 3.48 13.68 -3.77
N LYS A 227 2.36 13.75 -3.08
CA LYS A 227 2.28 13.74 -1.62
C LYS A 227 1.59 12.45 -1.16
N PRO A 228 1.82 11.99 0.08
CA PRO A 228 1.10 10.84 0.64
C PRO A 228 -0.42 10.95 0.51
N GLU A 229 -0.98 12.16 0.64
CA GLU A 229 -2.42 12.43 0.52
C GLU A 229 -2.95 12.16 -0.90
N ASP A 230 -2.15 12.39 -1.93
CA ASP A 230 -2.55 12.08 -3.32
C ASP A 230 -2.80 10.57 -3.48
N ILE A 231 -1.96 9.75 -2.84
CA ILE A 231 -2.07 8.29 -2.86
C ILE A 231 -3.22 7.81 -1.97
N ALA A 232 -3.34 8.36 -0.75
CA ALA A 232 -4.37 7.98 0.20
C ALA A 232 -5.80 8.21 -0.36
N LYS A 233 -6.02 9.30 -1.09
CA LYS A 233 -7.30 9.59 -1.76
C LYS A 233 -7.64 8.57 -2.85
N ALA A 234 -6.65 8.13 -3.63
CA ALA A 234 -6.85 7.09 -4.64
C ALA A 234 -7.18 5.73 -3.99
N VAL A 235 -6.51 5.40 -2.87
CA VAL A 235 -6.83 4.22 -2.07
C VAL A 235 -8.25 4.29 -1.53
N ALA A 236 -8.64 5.44 -0.96
CA ALA A 236 -9.98 5.64 -0.42
C ALA A 236 -11.07 5.54 -1.51
N PHE A 237 -10.81 6.01 -2.73
CA PHE A 237 -11.69 5.80 -3.88
C PHE A 237 -11.88 4.31 -4.16
N PHE A 238 -10.81 3.53 -4.31
CA PHE A 238 -10.92 2.08 -4.55
C PHE A 238 -11.57 1.32 -3.38
N ALA A 239 -11.36 1.78 -2.14
CA ALA A 239 -11.98 1.20 -0.96
C ALA A 239 -13.48 1.48 -0.86
N SER A 240 -13.97 2.54 -1.51
CA SER A 240 -15.34 3.04 -1.43
C SER A 240 -16.32 2.33 -2.39
N ASP A 241 -17.61 2.64 -2.24
CA ASP A 241 -18.65 2.17 -3.16
C ASP A 241 -18.63 2.93 -4.50
N ASP A 242 -17.92 4.05 -4.61
CA ASP A 242 -17.71 4.76 -5.87
C ASP A 242 -16.94 3.90 -6.90
N ALA A 243 -16.23 2.85 -6.44
CA ALA A 243 -15.49 1.91 -7.26
C ALA A 243 -16.16 0.52 -7.39
N LEU A 244 -17.47 0.37 -7.17
CA LEU A 244 -18.16 -0.93 -7.16
C LEU A 244 -18.04 -1.71 -8.47
N TRP A 245 -17.90 -1.04 -9.60
CA TRP A 245 -17.73 -1.68 -10.91
C TRP A 245 -16.29 -1.69 -11.40
N ILE A 246 -15.32 -1.52 -10.46
CA ILE A 246 -13.90 -1.48 -10.78
C ILE A 246 -13.16 -2.56 -10.00
N THR A 247 -12.61 -3.55 -10.72
CA THR A 247 -11.75 -4.60 -10.16
C THR A 247 -10.68 -5.01 -11.17
N GLY A 248 -9.53 -5.48 -10.69
CA GLY A 248 -8.38 -5.89 -11.49
C GLY A 248 -7.60 -4.74 -12.12
N GLN A 249 -7.92 -3.48 -11.76
CA GLN A 249 -7.32 -2.31 -12.37
C GLN A 249 -6.07 -1.86 -11.61
N THR A 250 -5.13 -1.29 -12.38
CA THR A 250 -3.96 -0.58 -11.84
C THR A 250 -3.98 0.84 -12.36
N ILE A 251 -4.08 1.81 -11.46
CA ILE A 251 -3.99 3.22 -11.81
C ILE A 251 -2.64 3.82 -11.39
N SER A 252 -2.03 4.62 -12.25
CA SER A 252 -0.90 5.46 -11.88
C SER A 252 -1.41 6.69 -11.13
N VAL A 253 -0.78 6.97 -9.98
CA VAL A 253 -0.99 8.22 -9.21
C VAL A 253 0.37 8.90 -9.13
N ASP A 254 0.78 9.50 -10.24
CA ASP A 254 2.15 9.93 -10.52
C ASP A 254 2.23 11.34 -11.16
N GLY A 255 1.10 12.06 -11.20
CA GLY A 255 1.03 13.39 -11.80
C GLY A 255 1.23 13.41 -13.30
N GLY A 256 1.08 12.26 -13.99
CA GLY A 256 1.32 12.12 -15.43
C GLY A 256 2.81 11.95 -15.77
N GLN A 257 3.57 11.34 -14.86
CA GLN A 257 4.97 10.98 -15.13
C GLN A 257 5.06 9.85 -16.17
N TRP A 258 4.15 8.87 -16.08
CA TRP A 258 4.07 7.75 -17.01
C TRP A 258 2.63 7.60 -17.54
N MET A 259 2.42 8.03 -18.79
CA MET A 259 1.13 7.88 -19.47
C MET A 259 1.08 6.53 -20.19
N LEU A 260 0.86 5.47 -19.41
CA LEU A 260 0.81 4.10 -19.92
C LEU A 260 -0.65 3.70 -20.15
N GLY A 261 -0.97 3.35 -21.38
CA GLY A 261 -2.26 2.80 -21.80
C GLY A 261 -2.47 1.35 -21.34
#